data_7d7e32c8ddd200a35218ec5a52d24e8f
#
_entry.id   7d7e32c8ddd200a35218ec5a52d24e8f
#
_cell.length_a   1.000
_cell.length_b   1.000
_cell.length_c   1.000
_cell.angle_alpha   90.00
_cell.angle_beta   90.00
_cell.angle_gamma   90.00
#
_symmetry.space_group_name_H-M   'P 1'
#
loop_
_entity.id
_entity.type
_entity.pdbx_description
1 polymer ?
#
loop_
_entity_poly.entity_id
_entity_poly.type
_entity_poly.pdbx_seq_one_letter_code
_entity_poly.pdbx_strand_id
1 'polypeptide(L)'
;SADDTGVPGDGLTSRAQPSFTLQDIDADVVRVTVSVEHGGRTETFDVLQGAGGWSFTPAAAWADGSYTLKVTVEDEAGNIRHSAPLDVKVDTQTVIDRIELVNDSGEPADNLTNDVRPEFRVTVPEDVNRVRLSLDGGRKWVDATKASAGVWGYA
;
A
#
# COMPACT_ATOMS: atom_id res chain seq x y z
N SER A 1 -11.03 -5.49 0.77
CA SER A 1 -10.95 -4.33 1.68
C SER A 1 -11.37 -3.08 0.92
N ALA A 2 -12.23 -2.24 1.53
CA ALA A 2 -12.64 -0.96 0.93
C ALA A 2 -11.49 0.07 0.84
N ASP A 3 -10.41 -0.17 1.57
CA ASP A 3 -9.25 0.71 1.70
C ASP A 3 -7.96 0.11 1.12
N ASP A 4 -8.09 -0.85 0.23
CA ASP A 4 -7.01 -1.32 -0.61
C ASP A 4 -6.76 -0.24 -1.67
N THR A 5 -5.61 0.43 -1.58
CA THR A 5 -5.31 1.60 -2.41
C THR A 5 -4.27 1.27 -3.48
N GLY A 6 -4.36 1.92 -4.63
CA GLY A 6 -3.45 1.63 -5.75
C GLY A 6 -3.97 0.50 -6.62
N VAL A 7 -3.34 -0.68 -6.58
CA VAL A 7 -3.76 -1.88 -7.33
C VAL A 7 -4.69 -2.71 -6.47
N PRO A 8 -5.97 -2.90 -6.85
CA PRO A 8 -6.91 -3.67 -6.04
C PRO A 8 -6.48 -5.14 -5.87
N GLY A 9 -6.47 -5.62 -4.63
CA GLY A 9 -6.21 -7.01 -4.28
C GLY A 9 -4.74 -7.34 -4.00
N ASP A 10 -3.85 -6.34 -3.96
CA ASP A 10 -2.43 -6.54 -3.66
C ASP A 10 -2.11 -6.44 -2.15
N GLY A 11 -3.11 -6.06 -1.34
CA GLY A 11 -2.96 -5.92 0.12
C GLY A 11 -2.19 -4.68 0.55
N LEU A 12 -1.92 -3.73 -0.36
CA LEU A 12 -1.25 -2.47 -0.05
C LEU A 12 -2.27 -1.38 0.25
N THR A 13 -1.98 -0.55 1.24
CA THR A 13 -2.78 0.63 1.55
C THR A 13 -1.94 1.82 1.96
N SER A 14 -2.27 2.99 1.42
CA SER A 14 -1.72 4.27 1.86
C SER A 14 -2.46 4.87 3.06
N ARG A 15 -3.48 4.17 3.58
CA ARG A 15 -4.24 4.62 4.74
C ARG A 15 -3.64 4.08 6.03
N ALA A 16 -3.26 4.98 6.93
CA ALA A 16 -2.78 4.60 8.26
C ALA A 16 -3.88 4.00 9.16
N GLN A 17 -5.14 4.24 8.86
CA GLN A 17 -6.30 3.63 9.54
C GLN A 17 -7.19 2.95 8.50
N PRO A 18 -6.78 1.78 7.96
CA PRO A 18 -7.59 1.08 6.97
C PRO A 18 -8.85 0.48 7.60
N SER A 19 -9.95 0.51 6.88
CA SER A 19 -11.20 -0.10 7.27
C SER A 19 -11.42 -1.45 6.59
N PHE A 20 -11.83 -2.44 7.35
CA PHE A 20 -12.05 -3.80 6.88
C PHE A 20 -13.53 -4.16 7.06
N THR A 21 -14.21 -4.48 5.97
CA THR A 21 -15.56 -5.05 6.02
C THR A 21 -15.44 -6.56 6.17
N LEU A 22 -16.13 -7.11 7.15
CA LEU A 22 -16.18 -8.55 7.38
C LEU A 22 -17.44 -9.07 6.70
N GLN A 23 -17.26 -9.99 5.76
CA GLN A 23 -18.35 -10.58 4.97
C GLN A 23 -18.57 -12.05 5.34
N ASP A 24 -19.70 -12.61 4.93
CA ASP A 24 -20.04 -14.02 5.11
C ASP A 24 -20.03 -14.44 6.60
N ILE A 25 -20.54 -13.56 7.49
CA ILE A 25 -20.74 -13.83 8.90
C ILE A 25 -22.19 -14.26 9.09
N ASP A 26 -22.40 -15.47 9.63
CA ASP A 26 -23.69 -16.04 9.86
C ASP A 26 -24.53 -15.22 10.88
N ALA A 27 -25.84 -15.29 10.76
CA ALA A 27 -26.73 -14.45 11.57
C ALA A 27 -26.80 -14.89 13.05
N ASP A 28 -26.37 -16.10 13.39
CA ASP A 28 -26.30 -16.67 14.73
C ASP A 28 -24.98 -16.40 15.45
N VAL A 29 -24.06 -15.66 14.80
CA VAL A 29 -22.81 -15.22 15.42
C VAL A 29 -23.09 -14.16 16.46
N VAL A 30 -22.65 -14.42 17.70
CA VAL A 30 -22.83 -13.53 18.86
C VAL A 30 -21.58 -12.73 19.20
N ARG A 31 -20.41 -13.19 18.74
CA ARG A 31 -19.15 -12.50 18.99
C ARG A 31 -18.21 -12.59 17.81
N VAL A 32 -17.60 -11.44 17.49
CA VAL A 32 -16.58 -11.32 16.46
C VAL A 32 -15.36 -10.63 17.06
N THR A 33 -14.17 -11.20 16.85
CA THR A 33 -12.90 -10.59 17.23
C THR A 33 -11.96 -10.55 16.05
N VAL A 34 -11.12 -9.53 16.01
CA VAL A 34 -10.01 -9.39 15.05
C VAL A 34 -8.71 -9.41 15.82
N SER A 35 -7.84 -10.36 15.49
CA SER A 35 -6.44 -10.37 15.95
C SER A 35 -5.58 -9.72 14.89
N VAL A 36 -4.73 -8.80 15.31
CA VAL A 36 -3.76 -8.08 14.47
C VAL A 36 -2.38 -8.40 14.96
N GLU A 37 -1.56 -8.97 14.09
CA GLU A 37 -0.15 -9.24 14.36
C GLU A 37 0.73 -8.24 13.61
N HIS A 38 1.66 -7.62 14.33
CA HIS A 38 2.66 -6.71 13.80
C HIS A 38 3.93 -6.74 14.66
N GLY A 39 5.10 -6.88 14.04
CA GLY A 39 6.38 -6.86 14.73
C GLY A 39 6.52 -7.92 15.85
N GLY A 40 5.90 -9.10 15.66
CA GLY A 40 5.91 -10.19 16.64
C GLY A 40 4.99 -9.97 17.85
N ARG A 41 4.12 -8.97 17.81
CA ARG A 41 3.06 -8.72 18.80
C ARG A 41 1.70 -8.99 18.18
N THR A 42 0.82 -9.60 18.97
CA THR A 42 -0.58 -9.82 18.58
C THR A 42 -1.48 -9.06 19.53
N GLU A 43 -2.36 -8.25 18.98
CA GLU A 43 -3.44 -7.58 19.72
C GLU A 43 -4.79 -8.10 19.22
N THR A 44 -5.76 -8.22 20.13
CA THR A 44 -7.10 -8.71 19.78
C THR A 44 -8.14 -7.67 20.16
N PHE A 45 -9.05 -7.42 19.24
CA PHE A 45 -10.10 -6.40 19.35
C PHE A 45 -11.47 -7.07 19.21
N ASP A 46 -12.41 -6.73 20.08
CA ASP A 46 -13.81 -7.06 19.90
C ASP A 46 -14.39 -6.13 18.82
N VAL A 47 -15.13 -6.71 17.88
CA VAL A 47 -15.80 -5.99 16.81
C VAL A 47 -17.30 -5.92 17.10
N LEU A 48 -17.86 -4.74 16.97
CA LEU A 48 -19.30 -4.53 17.16
C LEU A 48 -20.00 -4.48 15.79
N GLN A 49 -21.17 -5.09 15.72
CA GLN A 49 -22.02 -5.01 14.53
C GLN A 49 -22.62 -3.59 14.42
N GLY A 50 -22.37 -2.93 13.31
CA GLY A 50 -22.96 -1.64 12.97
C GLY A 50 -24.16 -1.81 12.03
N ALA A 51 -24.79 -0.68 11.66
CA ALA A 51 -25.91 -0.65 10.72
C ALA A 51 -25.58 -1.22 9.32
N GLY A 52 -24.27 -1.19 8.94
CA GLY A 52 -23.76 -1.72 7.67
C GLY A 52 -23.17 -3.13 7.76
N GLY A 53 -23.37 -3.84 8.88
CA GLY A 53 -22.76 -5.14 9.15
C GLY A 53 -21.52 -5.05 10.05
N TRP A 54 -20.66 -6.06 9.96
CA TRP A 54 -19.45 -6.13 10.75
C TRP A 54 -18.29 -5.42 10.05
N SER A 55 -17.63 -4.50 10.75
CA SER A 55 -16.44 -3.81 10.24
C SER A 55 -15.43 -3.55 11.35
N PHE A 56 -14.15 -3.58 10.99
CA PHE A 56 -13.04 -3.27 11.87
C PHE A 56 -12.24 -2.11 11.30
N THR A 57 -11.95 -1.13 12.15
CA THR A 57 -11.02 -0.02 11.84
C THR A 57 -10.15 0.18 13.07
N PRO A 58 -8.81 0.23 12.95
CA PRO A 58 -7.94 0.48 14.08
C PRO A 58 -8.28 1.80 14.78
N ALA A 59 -8.30 1.81 16.11
CA ALA A 59 -8.58 3.03 16.89
C ALA A 59 -7.47 4.07 16.76
N ALA A 60 -6.23 3.63 16.52
CA ALA A 60 -5.06 4.49 16.27
C ALA A 60 -4.47 4.21 14.88
N ALA A 61 -3.79 5.21 14.33
CA ALA A 61 -3.06 5.06 13.08
C ALA A 61 -1.97 3.99 13.21
N TRP A 62 -1.90 3.08 12.25
CA TRP A 62 -0.82 2.13 12.12
C TRP A 62 0.41 2.79 11.49
N ALA A 63 1.58 2.39 11.93
CA ALA A 63 2.84 2.77 11.29
C ALA A 63 3.00 2.03 9.95
N ASP A 64 3.86 2.53 9.09
CA ASP A 64 4.24 1.83 7.87
C ASP A 64 4.84 0.45 8.23
N GLY A 65 4.40 -0.59 7.53
CA GLY A 65 4.82 -1.95 7.81
C GLY A 65 3.78 -3.01 7.44
N SER A 66 4.11 -4.27 7.72
CA SER A 66 3.25 -5.41 7.44
C SER A 66 2.44 -5.81 8.67
N TYR A 67 1.18 -6.11 8.45
CA TYR A 67 0.19 -6.52 9.44
C TYR A 67 -0.50 -7.79 8.95
N THR A 68 -0.70 -8.76 9.85
CA THR A 68 -1.49 -9.96 9.55
C THR A 68 -2.73 -9.94 10.42
N LEU A 69 -3.90 -9.96 9.78
CA LEU A 69 -5.20 -9.97 10.44
C LEU A 69 -5.81 -11.37 10.41
N LYS A 70 -6.50 -11.75 11.48
CA LYS A 70 -7.28 -12.97 11.56
C LYS A 70 -8.58 -12.71 12.29
N VAL A 71 -9.69 -13.12 11.70
CA VAL A 71 -11.03 -12.99 12.29
C VAL A 71 -11.37 -14.27 13.03
N THR A 72 -11.96 -14.15 14.22
CA THR A 72 -12.54 -15.24 14.98
C THR A 72 -14.00 -14.91 15.27
N VAL A 73 -14.88 -15.85 15.02
CA VAL A 73 -16.32 -15.75 15.29
C VAL A 73 -16.76 -16.84 16.26
N GLU A 74 -17.75 -16.53 17.11
CA GLU A 74 -18.40 -17.45 18.04
C GLU A 74 -19.91 -17.33 17.86
N ASP A 75 -20.61 -18.48 17.71
CA ASP A 75 -22.05 -18.54 17.57
C ASP A 75 -22.76 -18.73 18.94
N GLU A 76 -24.12 -18.70 18.94
CA GLU A 76 -24.91 -18.89 20.14
C GLU A 76 -24.74 -20.27 20.80
N ALA A 77 -24.27 -21.28 20.04
CA ALA A 77 -24.00 -22.61 20.54
C ALA A 77 -22.60 -22.78 21.12
N GLY A 78 -21.77 -21.73 21.06
CA GLY A 78 -20.38 -21.72 21.52
C GLY A 78 -19.38 -22.32 20.51
N ASN A 79 -19.79 -22.52 19.25
CA ASN A 79 -18.82 -22.93 18.22
C ASN A 79 -17.94 -21.79 17.77
N ILE A 80 -16.65 -22.08 17.62
CA ILE A 80 -15.65 -21.09 17.23
C ILE A 80 -15.10 -21.42 15.84
N ARG A 81 -14.99 -20.39 15.01
CA ARG A 81 -14.37 -20.44 13.68
C ARG A 81 -13.36 -19.33 13.50
N HIS A 82 -12.34 -19.61 12.67
CA HIS A 82 -11.29 -18.67 12.32
C HIS A 82 -11.24 -18.50 10.82
N SER A 83 -10.98 -17.26 10.37
CA SER A 83 -10.69 -16.98 8.97
C SER A 83 -9.30 -17.47 8.57
N ALA A 84 -9.03 -17.53 7.26
CA ALA A 84 -7.66 -17.45 6.77
C ALA A 84 -7.03 -16.12 7.20
N PRO A 85 -5.70 -16.06 7.35
CA PRO A 85 -5.01 -14.80 7.60
C PRO A 85 -5.14 -13.86 6.39
N LEU A 86 -5.21 -12.56 6.66
CA LEU A 86 -5.16 -11.50 5.67
C LEU A 86 -3.91 -10.67 5.95
N ASP A 87 -2.98 -10.68 5.00
CA ASP A 87 -1.79 -9.84 5.06
C ASP A 87 -2.07 -8.48 4.43
N VAL A 88 -1.69 -7.42 5.14
CA VAL A 88 -1.85 -6.03 4.72
C VAL A 88 -0.54 -5.30 4.97
N LYS A 89 -0.08 -4.55 3.98
CA LYS A 89 1.04 -3.63 4.13
C LYS A 89 0.53 -2.20 4.14
N VAL A 90 0.81 -1.47 5.20
CA VAL A 90 0.60 -0.03 5.30
C VAL A 90 1.85 0.67 4.79
N ASP A 91 1.67 1.57 3.82
CA ASP A 91 2.72 2.39 3.25
C ASP A 91 2.14 3.77 2.94
N THR A 92 2.34 4.69 3.86
CA THR A 92 1.74 6.03 3.79
C THR A 92 2.60 7.03 3.04
N GLN A 93 3.82 6.63 2.65
CA GLN A 93 4.80 7.52 2.02
C GLN A 93 5.43 6.86 0.81
N THR A 94 5.79 7.69 -0.15
CA THR A 94 6.66 7.30 -1.24
C THR A 94 7.79 8.32 -1.38
N VAL A 95 8.93 7.88 -1.89
CA VAL A 95 10.11 8.72 -2.10
C VAL A 95 10.59 8.59 -3.54
N ILE A 96 11.33 9.58 -4.00
CA ILE A 96 12.15 9.48 -5.20
C ILE A 96 13.58 9.35 -4.70
N ASP A 97 14.18 8.17 -4.89
CA ASP A 97 15.54 7.92 -4.42
C ASP A 97 16.56 8.70 -5.25
N ARG A 98 16.34 8.72 -6.58
CA ARG A 98 17.26 9.37 -7.50
C ARG A 98 16.58 9.72 -8.83
N ILE A 99 17.03 10.84 -9.41
CA ILE A 99 16.82 11.18 -10.81
C ILE A 99 18.18 11.44 -11.45
N GLU A 100 18.42 10.87 -12.62
CA GLU A 100 19.69 10.96 -13.35
C GLU A 100 19.44 11.32 -14.80
N LEU A 101 20.33 12.11 -15.35
CA LEU A 101 20.52 12.27 -16.79
C LEU A 101 21.40 11.12 -17.29
N VAL A 102 20.87 10.24 -18.15
CA VAL A 102 21.59 9.04 -18.61
C VAL A 102 22.73 9.41 -19.57
N ASN A 103 22.48 10.36 -20.46
CA ASN A 103 23.44 10.83 -21.46
C ASN A 103 24.07 12.15 -21.03
N ASP A 104 24.67 12.15 -19.84
CA ASP A 104 25.49 13.27 -19.36
C ASP A 104 26.77 13.34 -20.19
N SER A 105 26.96 14.42 -20.95
CA SER A 105 28.06 14.56 -21.89
C SER A 105 29.03 15.62 -21.45
N GLY A 106 30.33 15.35 -21.59
CA GLY A 106 31.40 16.25 -21.15
C GLY A 106 31.91 15.85 -19.77
N GLU A 107 31.87 16.74 -18.80
CA GLU A 107 32.22 16.43 -17.40
C GLU A 107 31.15 15.57 -16.73
N PRO A 108 31.52 14.42 -16.14
CA PRO A 108 30.54 13.56 -15.49
C PRO A 108 29.84 14.23 -14.30
N ALA A 109 28.52 14.09 -14.23
CA ALA A 109 27.66 14.56 -13.15
C ALA A 109 27.50 16.09 -13.04
N ASP A 110 27.79 16.83 -14.09
CA ASP A 110 27.46 18.25 -14.17
C ASP A 110 26.02 18.50 -14.66
N ASN A 111 25.34 17.45 -15.08
CA ASN A 111 23.98 17.43 -15.64
C ASN A 111 23.81 18.27 -16.90
N LEU A 112 24.88 18.44 -17.67
CA LEU A 112 24.87 19.08 -18.96
C LEU A 112 24.92 18.03 -20.07
N THR A 113 24.11 18.20 -21.10
CA THR A 113 24.12 17.29 -22.24
C THR A 113 23.98 18.07 -23.54
N ASN A 114 24.71 17.63 -24.57
CA ASN A 114 24.52 18.08 -25.93
C ASN A 114 23.48 17.23 -26.70
N ASP A 115 22.89 16.23 -26.03
CA ASP A 115 21.84 15.42 -26.62
C ASP A 115 20.54 16.23 -26.70
N VAL A 116 19.96 16.31 -27.89
CA VAL A 116 18.68 16.99 -28.14
C VAL A 116 17.46 16.17 -27.69
N ARG A 117 17.68 14.90 -27.31
CA ARG A 117 16.69 14.00 -26.72
C ARG A 117 17.29 13.35 -25.49
N PRO A 118 17.42 14.09 -24.39
CA PRO A 118 18.02 13.56 -23.20
C PRO A 118 17.18 12.45 -22.57
N GLU A 119 17.84 11.35 -22.20
CA GLU A 119 17.23 10.26 -21.47
C GLU A 119 17.36 10.47 -19.97
N PHE A 120 16.28 10.28 -19.24
CA PHE A 120 16.25 10.36 -17.79
C PHE A 120 15.97 9.00 -17.17
N ARG A 121 16.64 8.70 -16.07
CA ARG A 121 16.39 7.55 -15.23
C ARG A 121 15.91 8.02 -13.87
N VAL A 122 14.83 7.41 -13.38
CA VAL A 122 14.28 7.70 -12.05
C VAL A 122 14.29 6.39 -11.26
N THR A 123 14.88 6.44 -10.08
CA THR A 123 14.87 5.33 -9.11
C THR A 123 13.91 5.66 -7.99
N VAL A 124 13.05 4.72 -7.68
CA VAL A 124 11.99 4.79 -6.66
C VAL A 124 11.87 3.43 -5.98
N PRO A 125 11.19 3.31 -4.83
CA PRO A 125 10.83 2.01 -4.26
C PRO A 125 10.13 1.08 -5.25
N GLU A 126 10.30 -0.23 -5.09
CA GLU A 126 9.81 -1.24 -6.05
C GLU A 126 8.29 -1.30 -6.15
N ASP A 127 7.58 -0.91 -5.09
CA ASP A 127 6.13 -0.84 -4.97
C ASP A 127 5.50 0.37 -5.68
N VAL A 128 6.32 1.30 -6.18
CA VAL A 128 5.82 2.41 -7.00
C VAL A 128 5.31 1.88 -8.34
N ASN A 129 4.05 2.14 -8.63
CA ASN A 129 3.37 1.64 -9.83
C ASN A 129 3.23 2.68 -10.96
N ARG A 130 3.58 3.94 -10.70
CA ARG A 130 3.55 5.02 -11.70
C ARG A 130 4.56 6.11 -11.37
N VAL A 131 5.31 6.53 -12.38
CA VAL A 131 6.22 7.67 -12.32
C VAL A 131 5.89 8.63 -13.45
N ARG A 132 5.87 9.91 -13.16
CA ARG A 132 5.70 10.98 -14.16
C ARG A 132 6.82 12.01 -14.02
N LEU A 133 7.26 12.54 -15.14
CA LEU A 133 8.23 13.62 -15.20
C LEU A 133 7.59 14.90 -15.74
N SER A 134 8.08 16.03 -15.29
CA SER A 134 7.80 17.33 -15.88
C SER A 134 9.11 17.96 -16.33
N LEU A 135 9.18 18.39 -17.57
CA LEU A 135 10.34 19.04 -18.18
C LEU A 135 10.15 20.57 -18.30
N ASP A 136 9.05 21.09 -17.81
CA ASP A 136 8.66 22.51 -17.94
C ASP A 136 8.28 23.17 -16.60
N GLY A 137 8.86 22.66 -15.51
CA GLY A 137 8.63 23.19 -14.16
C GLY A 137 7.24 22.85 -13.59
N GLY A 138 6.70 21.70 -13.94
CA GLY A 138 5.42 21.19 -13.39
C GLY A 138 4.18 21.59 -14.17
N ARG A 139 4.32 22.22 -15.33
CA ARG A 139 3.16 22.64 -16.17
C ARG A 139 2.57 21.48 -16.94
N LYS A 140 3.41 20.58 -17.45
CA LYS A 140 3.00 19.34 -18.13
C LYS A 140 3.70 18.14 -17.52
N TRP A 141 2.99 17.03 -17.43
CA TRP A 141 3.50 15.78 -16.89
C TRP A 141 3.37 14.67 -17.93
N VAL A 142 4.46 13.94 -18.12
CA VAL A 142 4.53 12.78 -19.02
C VAL A 142 4.82 11.52 -18.21
N ASP A 143 4.24 10.41 -18.62
CA ASP A 143 4.47 9.13 -17.96
C ASP A 143 5.85 8.58 -18.35
N ALA A 144 6.60 8.14 -17.34
CA ALA A 144 7.81 7.37 -17.54
C ALA A 144 7.48 5.90 -17.83
N THR A 145 8.38 5.22 -18.51
CA THR A 145 8.26 3.78 -18.79
C THR A 145 9.03 2.98 -17.75
N LYS A 146 8.40 1.96 -17.18
CA LYS A 146 9.04 1.06 -16.23
C LYS A 146 10.07 0.19 -16.95
N ALA A 147 11.35 0.31 -16.57
CA ALA A 147 12.46 -0.45 -17.12
C ALA A 147 12.73 -1.73 -16.33
N SER A 148 12.64 -1.66 -15.00
CA SER A 148 12.75 -2.80 -14.08
C SER A 148 12.11 -2.46 -12.74
N ALA A 149 12.18 -3.35 -11.73
CA ALA A 149 11.71 -3.06 -10.38
C ALA A 149 12.40 -1.80 -9.85
N GLY A 150 11.61 -0.79 -9.43
CA GLY A 150 12.10 0.47 -8.90
C GLY A 150 12.79 1.40 -9.89
N VAL A 151 12.90 1.05 -11.19
CA VAL A 151 13.62 1.86 -12.19
C VAL A 151 12.70 2.23 -13.35
N TRP A 152 12.63 3.51 -13.64
CA TRP A 152 11.80 4.09 -14.69
C TRP A 152 12.65 4.97 -15.61
N GLY A 153 12.31 4.99 -16.88
CA GLY A 153 13.02 5.77 -17.91
C GLY A 153 12.08 6.69 -18.70
N TYR A 154 12.64 7.77 -19.21
CA TYR A 154 11.99 8.68 -20.15
C TYR A 154 13.05 9.16 -21.16
N ALA A 155 12.70 9.11 -22.46
CA ALA A 155 13.55 9.55 -23.60
C ALA A 155 12.74 10.40 -24.58
#